data_e4bb1d996162a8ee54d64099bac11cd4
#
_entry.id   e4bb1d996162a8ee54d64099bac11cd4
#
_cell.length_a   1.000
_cell.length_b   1.000
_cell.length_c   1.000
_cell.angle_alpha   90.00
_cell.angle_beta   90.00
_cell.angle_gamma   90.00
#
_symmetry.space_group_name_H-M   'P 1'
#
loop_
_entity.id
_entity.type
_entity.pdbx_description
1 polymer ?
#
loop_
_entity_poly.entity_id
_entity_poly.type
_entity_poly.pdbx_seq_one_letter_code
_entity_poly.pdbx_strand_id
1 'polypeptide(L)'
;MTRTGLPALALTALACGAPAGDEATRTAAGGAGGAATAPADRVALFGDMHIHTMYSHDAFMGTVRTTPDDAYRFARGEAIPHPSGESIRLSGAPLDFLAVTDHAEYLGALPALIDPDSPTYGHPLTEDLFSGEGGAARARLGALSRLRELAATGDPINGPEVRASAWQRIIEAAERHNDPGRFTALIGYEYTKGVGGRHVHRNVIFRGGEAPELPFSSLDGDPEDLWNWLDGLREAGIEALAMPHNMNQSDGLAFPDRETWKGAEIDAEFAAKRIRNEPVAEISQQKGTSEVHPSLSPNDEWADFQIVQYYLDRVNNTDPISIFKGGYWRDALLTGLEMEERLGVNPYALGAVGSSDSHVSAGSYEEDNRFSSRTNTPQARGSAYREEDGGWENFWTPRTATHGTGGLAGVWADTNTRAAIFDALTRRESFATSGTRIRVRFFGGFGLEDAIAGAADQVAAAYEHGVPMGGDLSASESRTLGAPASSPASGNAAAPSFLVWALRDPENAWLQRAQVVKGWLEDGEAKEQVYDVVCSDGLPDPETHRCDDNGAQVNLDDCSISRDKGAVELRTTWTDPDFDPGARSFYYVRVLENPTCRWSTWDALSLGIEPNPDLHATHQERAWSSPIWYTP
;
A
#
# COMPACT_ATOMS: atom_id res chain seq x y z
N MET A 1 45.46 42.72 32.02
CA MET A 1 46.15 43.70 31.17
C MET A 1 45.57 43.53 29.81
N THR A 2 44.94 44.40 29.49
CA THR A 2 44.62 45.49 28.57
C THR A 2 43.47 45.13 27.59
N ARG A 3 42.44 45.94 27.76
CA ARG A 3 41.28 46.20 26.93
C ARG A 3 41.67 46.80 25.56
N THR A 4 40.78 46.63 24.55
CA THR A 4 40.27 47.65 23.60
C THR A 4 39.45 46.86 22.56
N GLY A 5 38.25 47.20 22.05
CA GLY A 5 37.47 48.42 22.04
C GLY A 5 36.63 48.31 20.76
N LEU A 6 35.29 48.37 20.84
CA LEU A 6 34.32 48.47 19.70
C LEU A 6 34.42 49.82 18.99
N PRO A 7 33.87 49.95 17.78
CA PRO A 7 32.83 51.00 17.64
C PRO A 7 31.53 50.50 17.00
N ALA A 8 30.44 51.12 17.47
CA ALA A 8 29.09 51.06 16.99
C ALA A 8 28.90 51.93 15.72
N LEU A 9 28.06 51.46 14.78
CA LEU A 9 27.54 52.31 13.71
C LEU A 9 25.99 52.46 13.89
N ALA A 10 25.58 53.71 13.87
CA ALA A 10 24.19 54.15 14.03
C ALA A 10 23.40 53.99 12.72
N LEU A 11 22.15 53.51 12.83
CA LEU A 11 21.16 53.63 11.77
C LEU A 11 20.23 54.83 12.03
N THR A 12 20.18 55.73 11.06
CA THR A 12 19.25 56.85 10.98
C THR A 12 17.90 56.40 10.38
N ALA A 13 16.83 56.68 11.09
CA ALA A 13 15.46 56.51 10.62
C ALA A 13 15.03 57.76 9.82
N LEU A 14 14.44 57.54 8.64
CA LEU A 14 13.64 58.54 7.93
C LEU A 14 12.17 58.13 7.99
N ALA A 15 11.38 59.01 8.60
CA ALA A 15 9.91 58.95 8.58
C ALA A 15 9.41 59.75 7.36
N CYS A 16 8.44 59.23 6.62
CA CYS A 16 7.55 59.99 5.76
C CYS A 16 6.12 59.47 5.88
N GLY A 17 5.22 60.45 6.04
CA GLY A 17 3.88 60.32 6.54
C GLY A 17 2.85 59.72 5.58
N ALA A 18 1.73 59.33 6.17
CA ALA A 18 0.48 58.89 5.57
C ALA A 18 -0.39 60.05 5.04
N PRO A 19 -1.31 59.75 4.14
CA PRO A 19 -2.66 60.31 4.27
C PRO A 19 -3.72 59.21 4.47
N ALA A 20 -4.72 59.57 5.28
CA ALA A 20 -5.94 58.83 5.56
C ALA A 20 -6.90 58.84 4.35
N GLY A 21 -7.64 57.73 4.18
CA GLY A 21 -8.72 57.64 3.22
C GLY A 21 -9.38 56.26 3.17
N ASP A 22 -10.62 56.25 3.68
CA ASP A 22 -11.75 55.36 3.40
C ASP A 22 -11.77 53.89 3.82
N GLU A 23 -12.56 53.65 4.86
CA GLU A 23 -13.27 52.41 5.15
C GLU A 23 -14.17 51.99 3.97
N ALA A 24 -13.82 50.93 3.27
CA ALA A 24 -14.72 50.19 2.40
C ALA A 24 -14.78 48.73 2.86
N THR A 25 -15.96 48.34 3.29
CA THR A 25 -16.47 47.01 3.56
C THR A 25 -15.81 45.93 2.70
N ARG A 26 -14.96 45.07 3.29
CA ARG A 26 -14.52 43.82 2.68
C ARG A 26 -15.50 42.70 3.03
N THR A 27 -16.43 42.43 2.13
CA THR A 27 -17.12 41.18 2.01
C THR A 27 -16.09 40.06 1.85
N ALA A 28 -16.23 39.01 2.64
CA ALA A 28 -15.47 37.78 2.52
C ALA A 28 -15.65 37.19 1.11
N ALA A 29 -14.60 37.29 0.29
CA ALA A 29 -14.52 36.60 -1.00
C ALA A 29 -13.94 35.21 -0.77
N GLY A 30 -14.64 34.24 -1.30
CA GLY A 30 -14.37 32.83 -1.27
C GLY A 30 -12.98 32.43 -1.74
N GLY A 31 -12.66 31.20 -1.42
CA GLY A 31 -11.39 30.51 -1.64
C GLY A 31 -10.75 30.80 -2.99
N ALA A 32 -9.46 31.08 -2.92
CA ALA A 32 -8.60 31.07 -4.09
C ALA A 32 -8.61 29.66 -4.69
N GLY A 33 -9.35 29.47 -5.76
CA GLY A 33 -9.15 28.35 -6.65
C GLY A 33 -7.73 28.45 -7.22
N GLY A 34 -6.79 27.66 -6.67
CA GLY A 34 -5.49 27.47 -7.29
C GLY A 34 -5.71 26.99 -8.72
N ALA A 35 -4.95 27.50 -9.68
CA ALA A 35 -4.93 26.94 -11.02
C ALA A 35 -4.63 25.44 -10.91
N ALA A 36 -5.42 24.60 -11.61
CA ALA A 36 -5.19 23.17 -11.62
C ALA A 36 -3.76 22.91 -12.12
N THR A 37 -3.00 22.10 -11.36
CA THR A 37 -1.65 21.69 -11.73
C THR A 37 -1.74 20.91 -13.04
N ALA A 38 -0.83 21.18 -13.98
CA ALA A 38 -0.79 20.35 -15.20
C ALA A 38 -0.44 18.91 -14.82
N PRO A 39 -1.06 17.88 -15.44
CA PRO A 39 -0.78 16.49 -15.08
C PRO A 39 0.71 16.11 -15.14
N ALA A 40 1.47 16.74 -16.04
CA ALA A 40 2.92 16.53 -16.15
C ALA A 40 3.71 16.97 -14.90
N ASP A 41 3.18 17.90 -14.13
CA ASP A 41 3.81 18.44 -12.92
C ASP A 41 3.50 17.60 -11.66
N ARG A 42 2.74 16.50 -11.79
CA ARG A 42 2.45 15.59 -10.68
C ARG A 42 3.72 15.03 -10.08
N VAL A 43 3.77 15.01 -8.76
CA VAL A 43 4.90 14.52 -7.99
C VAL A 43 4.62 13.11 -7.45
N ALA A 44 5.65 12.28 -7.38
CA ALA A 44 5.57 10.99 -6.69
C ALA A 44 5.62 11.22 -5.19
N LEU A 45 4.58 10.80 -4.47
CA LEU A 45 4.50 10.80 -3.02
C LEU A 45 4.49 9.36 -2.51
N PHE A 46 5.23 9.11 -1.43
CA PHE A 46 5.32 7.80 -0.79
C PHE A 46 4.74 7.83 0.62
N GLY A 47 3.91 6.86 0.93
CA GLY A 47 3.30 6.76 2.25
C GLY A 47 2.84 5.36 2.62
N ASP A 48 2.31 5.27 3.84
CA ASP A 48 1.74 4.05 4.38
C ASP A 48 0.29 4.33 4.80
N MET A 49 -0.62 3.47 4.37
CA MET A 49 -2.05 3.61 4.68
C MET A 49 -2.57 2.45 5.54
N HIS A 50 -1.66 1.76 6.26
CA HIS A 50 -2.01 0.60 7.07
C HIS A 50 -1.10 0.48 8.30
N ILE A 51 -1.42 1.21 9.35
CA ILE A 51 -0.67 1.25 10.63
C ILE A 51 -1.63 1.14 11.80
N HIS A 52 -1.29 0.28 12.77
CA HIS A 52 -2.02 0.08 14.01
C HIS A 52 -1.30 0.70 15.20
N THR A 53 -2.08 1.26 16.12
CA THR A 53 -1.62 1.87 17.37
C THR A 53 -2.19 1.15 18.58
N MET A 54 -2.03 1.73 19.77
CA MET A 54 -2.64 1.16 20.98
C MET A 54 -4.18 1.04 20.91
N TYR A 55 -4.84 1.69 19.96
CA TYR A 55 -6.31 1.60 19.82
C TYR A 55 -6.78 0.34 19.11
N SER A 56 -5.90 -0.36 18.40
CA SER A 56 -6.16 -1.73 17.93
C SER A 56 -6.04 -2.72 19.09
N HIS A 57 -7.04 -3.58 19.25
CA HIS A 57 -7.11 -4.51 20.37
C HIS A 57 -5.92 -5.48 20.42
N ASP A 58 -5.45 -5.97 19.30
CA ASP A 58 -4.32 -6.90 19.22
C ASP A 58 -2.96 -6.21 19.40
N ALA A 59 -2.79 -4.98 18.90
CA ALA A 59 -1.62 -4.16 19.19
C ALA A 59 -1.52 -3.88 20.70
N PHE A 60 -2.62 -3.48 21.34
CA PHE A 60 -2.66 -3.26 22.79
C PHE A 60 -2.34 -4.52 23.58
N MET A 61 -2.94 -5.67 23.22
CA MET A 61 -2.60 -6.97 23.80
C MET A 61 -1.14 -7.33 23.55
N GLY A 62 -0.61 -6.89 22.45
CA GLY A 62 0.79 -6.98 22.11
C GLY A 62 1.71 -6.05 22.92
N THR A 63 1.23 -5.34 23.93
CA THR A 63 1.94 -4.37 24.78
C THR A 63 2.26 -3.04 24.13
N VAL A 64 1.73 -2.75 22.95
CA VAL A 64 1.85 -1.42 22.31
C VAL A 64 1.11 -0.38 23.15
N ARG A 65 1.79 0.74 23.37
CA ARG A 65 1.26 1.89 24.12
C ARG A 65 1.49 3.20 23.35
N THR A 66 2.09 3.09 22.17
CA THR A 66 2.25 4.23 21.25
C THR A 66 0.90 4.60 20.63
N THR A 67 0.73 5.88 20.44
CA THR A 67 -0.52 6.54 20.04
C THR A 67 -0.52 6.87 18.53
N PRO A 68 -1.64 7.33 17.97
CA PRO A 68 -1.66 7.88 16.61
C PRO A 68 -0.67 9.05 16.41
N ASP A 69 -0.47 9.91 17.42
CA ASP A 69 0.54 10.96 17.36
C ASP A 69 1.96 10.40 17.18
N ASP A 70 2.28 9.31 17.88
CA ASP A 70 3.58 8.63 17.71
C ASP A 70 3.76 8.07 16.31
N ALA A 71 2.70 7.51 15.69
CA ALA A 71 2.75 7.01 14.32
C ALA A 71 3.06 8.13 13.32
N TYR A 72 2.41 9.29 13.44
CA TYR A 72 2.69 10.43 12.58
C TYR A 72 4.09 11.03 12.82
N ARG A 73 4.57 11.04 14.07
CA ARG A 73 5.94 11.46 14.41
C ARG A 73 6.97 10.52 13.77
N PHE A 74 6.75 9.21 13.86
CA PHE A 74 7.61 8.21 13.21
C PHE A 74 7.67 8.44 11.70
N ALA A 75 6.52 8.58 11.03
CA ALA A 75 6.45 8.83 9.59
C ALA A 75 7.22 10.09 9.16
N ARG A 76 7.29 11.09 10.05
CA ARG A 76 8.07 12.32 9.85
C ARG A 76 9.55 12.19 10.21
N GLY A 77 10.02 10.97 10.52
CA GLY A 77 11.43 10.66 10.79
C GLY A 77 11.84 10.79 12.25
N GLU A 78 10.91 11.02 13.19
CA GLU A 78 11.21 11.04 14.62
C GLU A 78 11.32 9.61 15.17
N ALA A 79 12.11 9.46 16.23
CA ALA A 79 12.18 8.20 16.96
C ALA A 79 11.01 8.06 17.92
N ILE A 80 10.46 6.84 18.00
CA ILE A 80 9.38 6.49 18.93
C ILE A 80 9.76 5.27 19.77
N PRO A 81 9.14 5.06 20.95
CA PRO A 81 9.39 3.88 21.75
C PRO A 81 8.81 2.61 21.08
N HIS A 82 9.58 1.52 21.15
CA HIS A 82 9.12 0.18 20.78
C HIS A 82 8.73 -0.61 22.04
N PRO A 83 7.79 -1.56 21.98
CA PRO A 83 7.40 -2.39 23.14
C PRO A 83 8.53 -3.18 23.80
N SER A 84 9.64 -3.44 23.11
CA SER A 84 10.86 -4.03 23.67
C SER A 84 11.59 -3.10 24.66
N GLY A 85 11.22 -1.83 24.72
CA GLY A 85 11.92 -0.79 25.49
C GLY A 85 12.99 -0.02 24.69
N GLU A 86 13.24 -0.43 23.46
CA GLU A 86 14.14 0.27 22.54
C GLU A 86 13.43 1.44 21.84
N SER A 87 14.21 2.27 21.16
CA SER A 87 13.71 3.34 20.31
C SER A 87 13.90 2.96 18.83
N ILE A 88 12.85 3.12 18.03
CA ILE A 88 12.86 2.85 16.60
C ILE A 88 12.59 4.12 15.79
N ARG A 89 13.15 4.18 14.59
CA ARG A 89 12.95 5.28 13.64
C ARG A 89 13.19 4.77 12.21
N LEU A 90 12.72 5.52 11.22
CA LEU A 90 13.08 5.30 9.81
C LEU A 90 14.59 5.44 9.62
N SER A 91 15.22 4.58 8.81
CA SER A 91 16.59 4.76 8.35
C SER A 91 16.65 5.67 7.14
N GLY A 92 15.66 5.60 6.25
CA GLY A 92 15.52 6.44 5.07
C GLY A 92 14.85 7.80 5.32
N ALA A 93 14.46 8.47 4.25
CA ALA A 93 13.77 9.76 4.30
C ALA A 93 12.38 9.63 4.96
N PRO A 94 11.81 10.70 5.56
CA PRO A 94 10.43 10.72 6.03
C PRO A 94 9.44 10.31 4.94
N LEU A 95 8.28 9.79 5.33
CA LEU A 95 7.16 9.56 4.43
C LEU A 95 6.49 10.90 4.06
N ASP A 96 5.83 10.92 2.91
CA ASP A 96 5.06 12.07 2.47
C ASP A 96 3.64 12.08 3.07
N PHE A 97 3.10 10.89 3.36
CA PHE A 97 1.78 10.73 3.98
C PHE A 97 1.67 9.45 4.82
N LEU A 98 0.72 9.45 5.75
CA LEU A 98 0.38 8.29 6.58
C LEU A 98 -1.11 8.27 6.90
N ALA A 99 -1.72 7.08 6.97
CA ALA A 99 -3.00 6.84 7.63
C ALA A 99 -2.82 5.91 8.83
N VAL A 100 -3.30 6.30 9.98
CA VAL A 100 -3.53 5.36 11.09
C VAL A 100 -4.85 4.66 10.82
N THR A 101 -4.83 3.33 10.80
CA THR A 101 -5.96 2.47 10.43
C THR A 101 -6.22 1.41 11.49
N ASP A 102 -6.37 1.83 12.73
CA ASP A 102 -6.75 0.93 13.82
C ASP A 102 -8.04 0.17 13.50
N HIS A 103 -8.13 -1.09 13.95
CA HIS A 103 -9.32 -1.93 13.76
C HIS A 103 -10.59 -1.26 14.29
N ALA A 104 -11.63 -1.16 13.48
CA ALA A 104 -12.96 -0.66 13.91
C ALA A 104 -13.63 -1.59 14.93
N GLU A 105 -13.31 -2.88 14.85
CA GLU A 105 -13.74 -3.90 15.78
C GLU A 105 -13.05 -3.71 17.13
N TYR A 106 -13.84 -3.47 18.17
CA TYR A 106 -13.35 -3.24 19.54
C TYR A 106 -12.41 -2.01 19.66
N LEU A 107 -12.58 -1.01 18.78
CA LEU A 107 -11.76 0.20 18.73
C LEU A 107 -11.65 0.85 20.10
N GLY A 108 -10.42 0.96 20.63
CA GLY A 108 -10.17 1.58 21.91
C GLY A 108 -10.68 0.82 23.14
N ALA A 109 -11.34 -0.34 22.99
CA ALA A 109 -11.94 -1.09 24.09
C ALA A 109 -10.94 -1.45 25.19
N LEU A 110 -9.76 -1.90 24.82
CA LEU A 110 -8.74 -2.31 25.80
C LEU A 110 -7.98 -1.13 26.45
N PRO A 111 -7.55 -0.10 25.73
CA PRO A 111 -7.01 1.12 26.34
C PRO A 111 -7.98 1.78 27.33
N ALA A 112 -9.28 1.76 27.05
CA ALA A 112 -10.31 2.33 27.89
C ALA A 112 -10.37 1.70 29.31
N LEU A 113 -9.92 0.46 29.48
CA LEU A 113 -9.89 -0.23 30.77
C LEU A 113 -8.91 0.39 31.76
N ILE A 114 -7.89 1.07 31.29
CA ILE A 114 -6.83 1.70 32.09
C ILE A 114 -6.85 3.23 32.02
N ASP A 115 -7.75 3.82 31.23
CA ASP A 115 -7.95 5.27 31.14
C ASP A 115 -8.92 5.72 32.25
N PRO A 116 -8.46 6.51 33.26
CA PRO A 116 -9.32 6.94 34.38
C PRO A 116 -10.56 7.76 33.96
N ASP A 117 -10.50 8.38 32.77
CA ASP A 117 -11.60 9.17 32.22
C ASP A 117 -12.62 8.33 31.42
N SER A 118 -12.35 7.03 31.24
CA SER A 118 -13.21 6.11 30.53
C SER A 118 -14.36 5.58 31.39
N PRO A 119 -15.57 5.39 30.83
CA PRO A 119 -16.69 4.74 31.54
C PRO A 119 -16.41 3.27 31.88
N THR A 120 -15.41 2.65 31.28
CA THR A 120 -15.01 1.26 31.51
C THR A 120 -13.73 1.12 32.34
N TYR A 121 -13.26 2.21 32.95
CA TYR A 121 -12.09 2.18 33.83
C TYR A 121 -12.24 1.15 34.95
N GLY A 122 -11.23 0.30 35.14
CA GLY A 122 -11.23 -0.72 36.17
C GLY A 122 -12.21 -1.89 35.95
N HIS A 123 -12.70 -2.09 34.74
CA HIS A 123 -13.52 -3.25 34.38
C HIS A 123 -12.81 -4.58 34.72
N PRO A 124 -13.51 -5.64 35.18
CA PRO A 124 -12.90 -6.91 35.61
C PRO A 124 -11.96 -7.56 34.59
N LEU A 125 -12.17 -7.36 33.29
CA LEU A 125 -11.26 -7.83 32.23
C LEU A 125 -9.82 -7.29 32.38
N THR A 126 -9.63 -6.19 33.11
CA THR A 126 -8.30 -5.62 33.41
C THR A 126 -7.43 -6.62 34.17
N GLU A 127 -7.99 -7.37 35.12
CA GLU A 127 -7.27 -8.38 35.87
C GLU A 127 -6.80 -9.52 34.96
N ASP A 128 -7.67 -9.98 34.04
CA ASP A 128 -7.36 -11.05 33.09
C ASP A 128 -6.21 -10.65 32.12
N LEU A 129 -6.16 -9.38 31.75
CA LEU A 129 -5.14 -8.85 30.82
C LEU A 129 -3.76 -8.68 31.48
N PHE A 130 -3.72 -8.31 32.76
CA PHE A 130 -2.49 -7.87 33.44
C PHE A 130 -2.01 -8.80 34.55
N SER A 131 -2.78 -9.80 34.98
CA SER A 131 -2.46 -10.69 36.11
C SER A 131 -1.29 -11.67 35.85
N GLY A 132 -0.83 -11.83 34.64
CA GLY A 132 0.48 -12.42 34.32
C GLY A 132 0.76 -13.87 34.74
N GLU A 133 -0.09 -14.53 35.49
CA GLU A 133 0.06 -15.93 35.89
C GLU A 133 -0.34 -16.88 34.73
N GLY A 134 0.62 -17.52 34.09
CA GLY A 134 0.37 -18.54 33.09
C GLY A 134 0.90 -18.26 31.68
N GLY A 135 1.73 -17.25 31.54
CA GLY A 135 2.32 -16.87 30.25
C GLY A 135 1.47 -15.86 29.48
N ALA A 136 2.08 -14.74 29.15
CA ALA A 136 1.44 -13.57 28.55
C ALA A 136 0.61 -13.87 27.27
N ALA A 137 1.03 -14.83 26.46
CA ALA A 137 0.32 -15.18 25.22
C ALA A 137 -1.02 -15.90 25.48
N ARG A 138 -1.09 -16.78 26.47
CA ARG A 138 -2.30 -17.55 26.79
C ARG A 138 -3.36 -16.68 27.49
N ALA A 139 -2.92 -15.77 28.36
CA ALA A 139 -3.78 -14.78 28.99
C ALA A 139 -4.42 -13.84 27.95
N ARG A 140 -3.64 -13.41 26.95
CA ARG A 140 -4.09 -12.53 25.88
C ARG A 140 -5.16 -13.16 24.97
N LEU A 141 -5.01 -14.43 24.63
CA LEU A 141 -6.01 -15.16 23.84
C LEU A 141 -7.31 -15.36 24.60
N GLY A 142 -7.21 -15.66 25.90
CA GLY A 142 -8.35 -15.70 26.79
C GLY A 142 -9.07 -14.35 26.86
N ALA A 143 -8.31 -13.26 26.94
CA ALA A 143 -8.85 -11.90 26.97
C ALA A 143 -9.58 -11.52 25.68
N LEU A 144 -9.08 -11.90 24.50
CA LEU A 144 -9.76 -11.64 23.24
C LEU A 144 -11.09 -12.42 23.14
N SER A 145 -11.08 -13.70 23.52
CA SER A 145 -12.31 -14.49 23.55
C SER A 145 -13.33 -13.88 24.52
N ARG A 146 -12.85 -13.43 25.68
CA ARG A 146 -13.69 -12.77 26.68
C ARG A 146 -14.24 -11.42 26.20
N LEU A 147 -13.40 -10.62 25.53
CA LEU A 147 -13.81 -9.35 24.91
C LEU A 147 -14.93 -9.58 23.87
N ARG A 148 -14.78 -10.60 23.03
CA ARG A 148 -15.81 -10.99 22.04
C ARG A 148 -17.12 -11.39 22.70
N GLU A 149 -17.07 -12.20 23.76
CA GLU A 149 -18.25 -12.62 24.53
C GLU A 149 -18.96 -11.42 25.17
N LEU A 150 -18.20 -10.53 25.83
CA LEU A 150 -18.74 -9.34 26.46
C LEU A 150 -19.38 -8.41 25.44
N ALA A 151 -18.71 -8.13 24.34
CA ALA A 151 -19.24 -7.31 23.26
C ALA A 151 -20.55 -7.90 22.68
N ALA A 152 -20.62 -9.23 22.51
CA ALA A 152 -21.81 -9.91 22.01
C ALA A 152 -23.01 -9.85 22.98
N THR A 153 -22.76 -9.62 24.28
CA THR A 153 -23.80 -9.47 25.30
C THR A 153 -24.20 -8.01 25.56
N GLY A 154 -23.61 -7.06 24.81
CA GLY A 154 -23.90 -5.62 24.97
C GLY A 154 -23.20 -4.98 26.15
N ASP A 155 -22.10 -5.56 26.61
CA ASP A 155 -21.26 -4.98 27.65
C ASP A 155 -20.72 -3.61 27.22
N PRO A 156 -20.66 -2.59 28.11
CA PRO A 156 -20.16 -1.27 27.81
C PRO A 156 -18.71 -1.21 27.30
N ILE A 157 -17.94 -2.28 27.50
CA ILE A 157 -16.53 -2.37 27.06
C ILE A 157 -16.34 -2.08 25.57
N ASN A 158 -17.33 -2.44 24.75
CA ASN A 158 -17.36 -2.14 23.29
C ASN A 158 -18.50 -1.17 22.96
N GLY A 159 -18.94 -0.38 23.92
CA GLY A 159 -20.02 0.59 23.76
C GLY A 159 -19.67 1.70 22.76
N PRO A 160 -20.70 2.37 22.20
CA PRO A 160 -20.48 3.45 21.23
C PRO A 160 -19.65 4.59 21.81
N GLU A 161 -19.78 4.93 23.10
CA GLU A 161 -18.98 5.99 23.76
C GLU A 161 -17.49 5.68 23.77
N VAL A 162 -17.11 4.43 24.03
CA VAL A 162 -15.71 3.99 24.03
C VAL A 162 -15.12 4.06 22.62
N ARG A 163 -15.86 3.52 21.64
CA ARG A 163 -15.43 3.53 20.24
C ARG A 163 -15.34 4.96 19.68
N ALA A 164 -16.34 5.80 19.95
CA ALA A 164 -16.36 7.19 19.52
C ALA A 164 -15.20 7.99 20.12
N SER A 165 -14.88 7.79 21.41
CA SER A 165 -13.75 8.46 22.07
C SER A 165 -12.41 8.10 21.41
N ALA A 166 -12.17 6.82 21.12
CA ALA A 166 -10.95 6.37 20.45
C ALA A 166 -10.89 6.89 19.00
N TRP A 167 -11.98 6.81 18.26
CA TRP A 167 -12.09 7.32 16.90
C TRP A 167 -11.83 8.82 16.81
N GLN A 168 -12.41 9.59 17.71
CA GLN A 168 -12.18 11.04 17.79
C GLN A 168 -10.71 11.37 18.05
N ARG A 169 -10.02 10.61 18.91
CA ARG A 169 -8.57 10.77 19.16
C ARG A 169 -7.72 10.48 17.92
N ILE A 170 -8.10 9.50 17.09
CA ILE A 170 -7.44 9.22 15.81
C ILE A 170 -7.63 10.41 14.85
N ILE A 171 -8.87 10.90 14.69
CA ILE A 171 -9.17 12.07 13.85
C ILE A 171 -8.37 13.30 14.31
N GLU A 172 -8.41 13.61 15.60
CA GLU A 172 -7.68 14.75 16.17
C GLU A 172 -6.17 14.65 15.99
N ALA A 173 -5.59 13.46 16.10
CA ALA A 173 -4.17 13.24 15.80
C ALA A 173 -3.87 13.50 14.32
N ALA A 174 -4.71 12.99 13.41
CA ALA A 174 -4.56 13.27 11.99
C ALA A 174 -4.65 14.78 11.69
N GLU A 175 -5.58 15.51 12.34
CA GLU A 175 -5.69 16.95 12.17
C GLU A 175 -4.46 17.72 12.70
N ARG A 176 -3.94 17.33 13.86
CA ARG A 176 -2.75 17.97 14.45
C ARG A 176 -1.49 17.81 13.61
N HIS A 177 -1.35 16.67 12.93
CA HIS A 177 -0.14 16.33 12.16
C HIS A 177 -0.24 16.64 10.68
N ASN A 178 -1.44 17.00 10.18
CA ASN A 178 -1.63 17.34 8.77
C ASN A 178 -1.00 18.71 8.47
N ASP A 179 0.02 18.72 7.62
CA ASP A 179 0.79 19.89 7.17
C ASP A 179 0.80 19.92 5.63
N PRO A 180 -0.29 20.40 5.00
CA PRO A 180 -0.47 20.36 3.55
C PRO A 180 0.71 20.96 2.79
N GLY A 181 1.20 20.22 1.79
CA GLY A 181 2.39 20.55 1.00
C GLY A 181 3.69 20.00 1.57
N ARG A 182 3.68 19.41 2.78
CA ARG A 182 4.86 18.83 3.43
C ARG A 182 4.63 17.40 3.90
N PHE A 183 3.54 17.18 4.64
CA PHE A 183 3.16 15.88 5.16
C PHE A 183 1.64 15.80 5.26
N THR A 184 1.05 14.76 4.69
CA THR A 184 -0.39 14.53 4.77
C THR A 184 -0.70 13.43 5.78
N ALA A 185 -1.40 13.77 6.86
CA ALA A 185 -2.00 12.82 7.77
C ALA A 185 -3.44 12.51 7.30
N LEU A 186 -3.65 11.32 6.75
CA LEU A 186 -4.96 10.85 6.30
C LEU A 186 -5.79 10.35 7.49
N ILE A 187 -7.11 10.51 7.42
CA ILE A 187 -8.05 9.88 8.35
C ILE A 187 -8.44 8.53 7.78
N GLY A 188 -8.34 7.47 8.57
CA GLY A 188 -8.69 6.13 8.15
C GLY A 188 -8.92 5.17 9.32
N TYR A 189 -9.41 3.99 9.00
CA TYR A 189 -9.59 2.87 9.93
C TYR A 189 -9.58 1.55 9.15
N GLU A 190 -9.41 0.42 9.85
CA GLU A 190 -9.55 -0.90 9.24
C GLU A 190 -10.90 -1.54 9.59
N TYR A 191 -11.63 -1.94 8.54
CA TYR A 191 -12.74 -2.87 8.61
C TYR A 191 -12.19 -4.30 8.54
N THR A 192 -12.28 -5.05 9.65
CA THR A 192 -11.60 -6.33 9.84
C THR A 192 -12.57 -7.51 9.86
N LYS A 193 -13.00 -7.97 8.68
CA LYS A 193 -13.87 -9.14 8.55
C LYS A 193 -13.06 -10.43 8.49
N GLY A 194 -13.24 -11.28 9.50
CA GLY A 194 -12.71 -12.64 9.51
C GLY A 194 -13.79 -13.68 9.22
N VAL A 195 -13.57 -14.58 8.27
CA VAL A 195 -14.47 -15.70 7.95
C VAL A 195 -13.75 -17.01 8.20
N GLY A 196 -13.89 -17.57 9.38
CA GLY A 196 -13.21 -18.81 9.76
C GLY A 196 -11.69 -18.73 9.73
N GLY A 197 -11.13 -17.56 10.04
CA GLY A 197 -9.69 -17.28 9.99
C GLY A 197 -9.19 -16.75 8.65
N ARG A 198 -10.05 -16.63 7.66
CA ARG A 198 -9.75 -16.08 6.33
C ARG A 198 -9.99 -14.59 6.32
N HIS A 199 -9.06 -13.84 5.71
CA HIS A 199 -9.09 -12.39 5.73
C HIS A 199 -9.96 -11.83 4.60
N VAL A 200 -10.93 -10.99 4.99
CA VAL A 200 -11.75 -10.20 4.07
C VAL A 200 -11.74 -8.75 4.57
N HIS A 201 -10.55 -8.20 4.79
CA HIS A 201 -10.29 -6.92 5.43
C HIS A 201 -10.21 -5.77 4.43
N ARG A 202 -10.50 -4.53 4.86
CA ARG A 202 -10.37 -3.29 4.08
C ARG A 202 -9.92 -2.15 4.96
N ASN A 203 -8.95 -1.39 4.50
CA ASN A 203 -8.73 -0.05 5.06
C ASN A 203 -9.70 0.93 4.41
N VAL A 204 -10.32 1.77 5.21
CA VAL A 204 -11.18 2.86 4.75
C VAL A 204 -10.44 4.17 4.94
N ILE A 205 -10.31 4.95 3.85
CA ILE A 205 -9.58 6.21 3.82
C ILE A 205 -10.55 7.33 3.42
N PHE A 206 -10.53 8.44 4.18
CA PHE A 206 -11.37 9.61 3.93
C PHE A 206 -10.62 10.67 3.13
N ARG A 207 -11.34 11.32 2.20
CA ARG A 207 -10.79 12.36 1.31
C ARG A 207 -10.47 13.68 2.05
N GLY A 208 -11.22 14.00 3.08
CA GLY A 208 -11.15 15.28 3.79
C GLY A 208 -10.85 15.16 5.27
N GLY A 209 -11.21 16.20 6.02
CA GLY A 209 -11.18 16.23 7.48
C GLY A 209 -12.49 15.78 8.13
N GLU A 210 -13.54 15.58 7.34
CA GLU A 210 -14.85 15.15 7.83
C GLU A 210 -14.94 13.63 7.81
N ALA A 211 -15.39 13.03 8.91
CA ALA A 211 -15.62 11.62 9.09
C ALA A 211 -16.87 11.40 9.96
N PRO A 212 -17.54 10.23 9.87
CA PRO A 212 -18.70 9.93 10.69
C PRO A 212 -18.35 9.82 12.19
N GLU A 213 -19.35 9.89 13.05
CA GLU A 213 -19.19 9.76 14.51
C GLU A 213 -18.61 8.41 14.92
N LEU A 214 -18.92 7.35 14.17
CA LEU A 214 -18.40 5.98 14.37
C LEU A 214 -17.98 5.36 13.05
N PRO A 215 -16.86 4.62 13.02
CA PRO A 215 -16.49 3.83 11.85
C PRO A 215 -17.42 2.60 11.72
N PHE A 216 -17.73 2.23 10.48
CA PHE A 216 -18.44 0.99 10.18
C PHE A 216 -17.52 -0.21 10.36
N SER A 217 -17.94 -1.19 11.15
CA SER A 217 -17.14 -2.38 11.49
C SER A 217 -17.74 -3.66 10.93
N SER A 218 -16.98 -4.75 10.94
CA SER A 218 -17.52 -6.07 10.56
C SER A 218 -18.55 -6.63 11.55
N LEU A 219 -18.72 -5.98 12.70
CA LEU A 219 -19.82 -6.27 13.62
C LEU A 219 -21.15 -5.67 13.14
N ASP A 220 -21.09 -4.66 12.26
CA ASP A 220 -22.23 -3.96 11.71
C ASP A 220 -22.74 -4.61 10.41
N GLY A 221 -21.88 -5.32 9.65
CA GLY A 221 -22.28 -6.01 8.43
C GLY A 221 -21.13 -6.64 7.63
N ASP A 222 -21.46 -7.12 6.44
CA ASP A 222 -20.54 -7.70 5.46
C ASP A 222 -19.95 -6.63 4.51
N PRO A 223 -19.01 -6.96 3.62
CA PRO A 223 -18.42 -5.98 2.70
C PRO A 223 -19.44 -5.24 1.84
N GLU A 224 -20.52 -5.88 1.40
CA GLU A 224 -21.59 -5.21 0.64
C GLU A 224 -22.32 -4.16 1.51
N ASP A 225 -22.42 -4.37 2.81
CA ASP A 225 -23.01 -3.40 3.74
C ASP A 225 -22.07 -2.23 3.98
N LEU A 226 -20.75 -2.49 4.03
CA LEU A 226 -19.74 -1.43 4.05
C LEU A 226 -19.86 -0.55 2.79
N TRP A 227 -20.00 -1.12 1.59
CA TRP A 227 -20.16 -0.33 0.37
C TRP A 227 -21.47 0.48 0.37
N ASN A 228 -22.56 -0.07 0.89
CA ASN A 228 -23.82 0.67 1.05
C ASN A 228 -23.64 1.86 1.99
N TRP A 229 -22.90 1.66 3.08
CA TRP A 229 -22.58 2.73 4.02
C TRP A 229 -21.70 3.80 3.40
N LEU A 230 -20.67 3.43 2.63
CA LEU A 230 -19.79 4.37 1.89
C LEU A 230 -20.58 5.18 0.84
N ASP A 231 -21.51 4.53 0.12
CA ASP A 231 -22.41 5.22 -0.81
C ASP A 231 -23.29 6.24 -0.07
N GLY A 232 -23.83 5.89 1.09
CA GLY A 232 -24.60 6.81 1.94
C GLY A 232 -23.78 7.99 2.47
N LEU A 233 -22.51 7.77 2.83
CA LEU A 233 -21.61 8.86 3.19
C LEU A 233 -21.36 9.82 2.02
N ARG A 234 -21.16 9.28 0.81
CA ARG A 234 -20.96 10.07 -0.40
C ARG A 234 -22.20 10.92 -0.73
N GLU A 235 -23.40 10.39 -0.55
CA GLU A 235 -24.66 11.16 -0.68
C GLU A 235 -24.76 12.28 0.37
N ALA A 236 -24.16 12.08 1.55
CA ALA A 236 -24.07 13.09 2.61
C ALA A 236 -22.91 14.10 2.41
N GLY A 237 -22.08 13.92 1.35
CA GLY A 237 -20.96 14.80 1.03
C GLY A 237 -19.62 14.38 1.65
N ILE A 238 -19.54 13.22 2.29
CA ILE A 238 -18.31 12.66 2.86
C ILE A 238 -17.77 11.59 1.90
N GLU A 239 -16.66 11.88 1.24
CA GLU A 239 -16.01 10.96 0.31
C GLU A 239 -15.03 10.05 1.06
N ALA A 240 -15.17 8.75 0.83
CA ALA A 240 -14.26 7.72 1.32
C ALA A 240 -14.15 6.57 0.31
N LEU A 241 -13.05 5.85 0.36
CA LEU A 241 -12.82 4.60 -0.37
C LEU A 241 -12.42 3.48 0.57
N ALA A 242 -12.64 2.24 0.15
CA ALA A 242 -12.14 1.06 0.84
C ALA A 242 -11.03 0.41 0.01
N MET A 243 -10.05 -0.18 0.70
CA MET A 243 -8.86 -0.77 0.11
C MET A 243 -8.69 -2.19 0.66
N PRO A 244 -9.06 -3.24 -0.11
CA PRO A 244 -8.84 -4.62 0.31
C PRO A 244 -7.36 -4.92 0.49
N HIS A 245 -7.05 -5.73 1.51
CA HIS A 245 -5.70 -6.17 1.82
C HIS A 245 -5.69 -7.60 2.36
N ASN A 246 -4.49 -8.18 2.52
CA ASN A 246 -4.30 -9.57 2.95
C ASN A 246 -5.08 -10.58 2.09
N MET A 247 -5.25 -10.30 0.81
CA MET A 247 -5.99 -11.16 -0.10
C MET A 247 -5.34 -12.55 -0.21
N ASN A 248 -4.01 -12.60 -0.16
CA ASN A 248 -3.21 -13.84 -0.10
C ASN A 248 -3.57 -14.76 1.08
N GLN A 249 -4.24 -14.25 2.10
CA GLN A 249 -4.68 -15.00 3.29
C GLN A 249 -6.20 -15.16 3.36
N SER A 250 -6.90 -14.90 2.26
CA SER A 250 -8.35 -15.01 2.17
C SER A 250 -8.86 -16.41 1.81
N ASP A 251 -7.98 -17.32 1.37
CA ASP A 251 -8.37 -18.64 0.83
C ASP A 251 -9.46 -18.52 -0.26
N GLY A 252 -9.23 -17.58 -1.21
CA GLY A 252 -10.11 -17.32 -2.33
C GLY A 252 -11.31 -16.42 -2.05
N LEU A 253 -11.50 -15.95 -0.82
CA LEU A 253 -12.68 -15.13 -0.46
C LEU A 253 -12.56 -13.64 -0.79
N ALA A 254 -11.36 -13.13 -1.10
CA ALA A 254 -11.17 -11.71 -1.34
C ALA A 254 -11.84 -11.24 -2.63
N PHE A 255 -11.78 -12.05 -3.69
CA PHE A 255 -12.25 -11.72 -5.03
C PHE A 255 -13.21 -12.79 -5.58
N PRO A 256 -14.46 -12.84 -5.08
CA PRO A 256 -15.44 -13.81 -5.55
C PRO A 256 -15.84 -13.56 -7.02
N ASP A 257 -16.01 -14.63 -7.79
CA ASP A 257 -16.30 -14.56 -9.23
C ASP A 257 -17.75 -14.88 -9.62
N ARG A 258 -18.51 -15.55 -8.73
CA ARG A 258 -19.88 -16.02 -9.01
C ARG A 258 -20.90 -15.63 -7.96
N GLU A 259 -20.56 -15.76 -6.68
CA GLU A 259 -21.47 -15.52 -5.57
C GLU A 259 -20.89 -14.47 -4.63
N THR A 260 -21.74 -13.59 -4.14
CA THR A 260 -21.40 -12.58 -3.13
C THR A 260 -21.13 -13.24 -1.78
N TRP A 261 -20.60 -12.49 -0.81
CA TRP A 261 -20.44 -13.02 0.57
C TRP A 261 -21.77 -13.38 1.25
N LYS A 262 -22.91 -12.94 0.70
CA LYS A 262 -24.26 -13.27 1.14
C LYS A 262 -24.88 -14.43 0.37
N GLY A 263 -24.14 -15.04 -0.58
CA GLY A 263 -24.60 -16.18 -1.37
C GLY A 263 -25.55 -15.82 -2.52
N ALA A 264 -25.62 -14.55 -2.91
CA ALA A 264 -26.36 -14.13 -4.09
C ALA A 264 -25.45 -14.23 -5.34
N GLU A 265 -26.03 -14.44 -6.52
CA GLU A 265 -25.30 -14.37 -7.78
C GLU A 265 -24.77 -12.94 -8.01
N ILE A 266 -23.50 -12.83 -8.43
CA ILE A 266 -22.87 -11.55 -8.76
C ILE A 266 -23.41 -11.02 -10.09
N ASP A 267 -23.96 -9.82 -10.03
CA ASP A 267 -24.53 -9.07 -11.14
C ASP A 267 -23.75 -7.77 -11.43
N ALA A 268 -24.23 -7.03 -12.43
CA ALA A 268 -23.62 -5.76 -12.83
C ALA A 268 -23.72 -4.66 -11.75
N GLU A 269 -24.75 -4.70 -10.88
CA GLU A 269 -24.90 -3.74 -9.78
C GLU A 269 -23.85 -3.99 -8.70
N PHE A 270 -23.63 -5.24 -8.30
CA PHE A 270 -22.55 -5.62 -7.40
C PHE A 270 -21.19 -5.17 -7.97
N ALA A 271 -20.92 -5.48 -9.25
CA ALA A 271 -19.66 -5.15 -9.91
C ALA A 271 -19.41 -3.63 -9.91
N ALA A 272 -20.40 -2.83 -10.31
CA ALA A 272 -20.32 -1.37 -10.34
C ALA A 272 -20.16 -0.77 -8.93
N LYS A 273 -20.84 -1.32 -7.94
CA LYS A 273 -20.74 -0.89 -6.54
C LYS A 273 -19.35 -1.18 -5.97
N ARG A 274 -18.80 -2.35 -6.27
CA ARG A 274 -17.47 -2.75 -5.80
C ARG A 274 -16.39 -1.82 -6.34
N ILE A 275 -16.25 -1.69 -7.65
CA ILE A 275 -15.16 -0.88 -8.23
C ILE A 275 -15.26 0.61 -7.87
N ARG A 276 -16.47 1.13 -7.66
CA ARG A 276 -16.68 2.50 -7.18
C ARG A 276 -16.14 2.71 -5.77
N ASN A 277 -16.28 1.72 -4.88
CA ASN A 277 -15.89 1.81 -3.48
C ASN A 277 -14.49 1.25 -3.20
N GLU A 278 -14.00 0.32 -4.02
CA GLU A 278 -12.69 -0.32 -3.91
C GLU A 278 -11.86 -0.08 -5.19
N PRO A 279 -11.35 1.14 -5.45
CA PRO A 279 -10.60 1.42 -6.69
C PRO A 279 -9.17 0.89 -6.69
N VAL A 280 -8.58 0.62 -5.52
CA VAL A 280 -7.20 0.14 -5.35
C VAL A 280 -7.15 -1.02 -4.36
N ALA A 281 -6.11 -1.85 -4.45
CA ALA A 281 -5.83 -2.94 -3.51
C ALA A 281 -4.40 -2.85 -2.99
N GLU A 282 -4.20 -3.22 -1.72
CA GLU A 282 -2.88 -3.33 -1.11
C GLU A 282 -2.28 -4.69 -1.44
N ILE A 283 -1.29 -4.69 -2.34
CA ILE A 283 -0.71 -5.92 -2.90
C ILE A 283 0.60 -6.34 -2.26
N SER A 284 1.19 -5.49 -1.42
CA SER A 284 2.46 -5.76 -0.73
C SER A 284 2.42 -5.20 0.68
N GLN A 285 2.75 -6.04 1.66
CA GLN A 285 2.90 -5.68 3.07
C GLN A 285 3.72 -6.74 3.82
N GLN A 286 3.98 -6.54 5.12
CA GLN A 286 4.79 -7.47 5.91
C GLN A 286 4.28 -8.92 5.95
N LYS A 287 2.99 -9.17 5.77
CA LYS A 287 2.39 -10.51 5.71
C LYS A 287 2.42 -11.08 4.27
N GLY A 288 3.39 -10.63 3.48
CA GLY A 288 3.68 -11.11 2.14
C GLY A 288 3.01 -10.32 1.02
N THR A 289 3.33 -10.72 -0.20
CA THR A 289 2.75 -10.15 -1.41
C THR A 289 1.43 -10.82 -1.76
N SER A 290 0.50 -10.03 -2.28
CA SER A 290 -0.75 -10.48 -2.89
C SER A 290 -0.78 -10.21 -4.40
N GLU A 291 0.35 -9.88 -5.04
CA GLU A 291 0.39 -9.68 -6.49
C GLU A 291 0.01 -10.96 -7.23
N VAL A 292 0.80 -12.02 -7.04
CA VAL A 292 0.68 -13.27 -7.78
C VAL A 292 1.16 -14.45 -6.94
N HIS A 293 0.67 -15.65 -7.25
CA HIS A 293 1.14 -16.91 -6.67
C HIS A 293 1.72 -17.84 -7.75
N PRO A 294 2.85 -18.54 -7.52
CA PRO A 294 3.48 -19.42 -8.53
C PRO A 294 2.54 -20.48 -9.12
N SER A 295 1.58 -20.99 -8.35
CA SER A 295 0.61 -21.96 -8.87
C SER A 295 -0.46 -21.37 -9.79
N LEU A 296 -0.69 -20.05 -9.75
CA LEU A 296 -1.61 -19.35 -10.66
C LEU A 296 -0.89 -18.88 -11.92
N SER A 297 0.41 -18.57 -11.81
CA SER A 297 1.25 -18.04 -12.88
C SER A 297 2.55 -18.88 -13.01
N PRO A 298 2.48 -20.13 -13.45
CA PRO A 298 3.62 -21.05 -13.44
C PRO A 298 4.72 -20.68 -14.45
N ASN A 299 4.44 -19.79 -15.40
CA ASN A 299 5.40 -19.29 -16.37
C ASN A 299 6.07 -17.97 -15.96
N ASP A 300 5.72 -17.43 -14.80
CA ASP A 300 6.33 -16.23 -14.23
C ASP A 300 7.44 -16.64 -13.24
N GLU A 301 8.68 -16.50 -13.66
CA GLU A 301 9.86 -16.82 -12.83
C GLU A 301 10.01 -15.93 -11.59
N TRP A 302 9.26 -14.81 -11.53
CA TRP A 302 9.28 -13.84 -10.44
C TRP A 302 8.05 -13.90 -9.52
N ALA A 303 7.20 -14.92 -9.72
CA ALA A 303 5.98 -15.09 -8.92
C ALA A 303 6.26 -15.49 -7.45
N ASP A 304 7.43 -16.10 -7.17
CA ASP A 304 7.81 -16.55 -5.83
C ASP A 304 8.50 -15.42 -5.03
N PHE A 305 7.72 -14.44 -4.62
CA PHE A 305 8.22 -13.34 -3.80
C PHE A 305 7.37 -13.15 -2.55
N GLN A 306 7.97 -13.36 -1.38
CA GLN A 306 7.34 -13.18 -0.06
C GLN A 306 5.99 -13.93 0.06
N ILE A 307 5.95 -15.19 -0.41
CA ILE A 307 4.75 -16.01 -0.36
C ILE A 307 4.49 -16.51 1.06
N VAL A 308 3.34 -16.20 1.61
CA VAL A 308 2.86 -16.64 2.91
C VAL A 308 1.91 -17.82 2.73
N GLN A 309 2.18 -18.91 3.46
CA GLN A 309 1.52 -20.21 3.25
C GLN A 309 0.38 -20.50 4.24
N TYR A 310 0.20 -19.67 5.27
CA TYR A 310 -0.71 -19.99 6.38
C TYR A 310 -1.61 -18.82 6.74
N TYR A 311 -2.81 -19.14 7.24
CA TYR A 311 -3.74 -18.12 7.80
C TYR A 311 -3.20 -17.49 9.08
N LEU A 312 -3.62 -16.26 9.36
CA LEU A 312 -3.16 -15.51 10.53
C LEU A 312 -3.86 -15.87 11.84
N ASP A 313 -5.06 -16.39 11.79
CA ASP A 313 -6.04 -16.26 12.89
C ASP A 313 -6.09 -17.44 13.87
N ARG A 314 -5.14 -18.38 13.86
CA ARG A 314 -5.15 -19.50 14.78
C ARG A 314 -3.84 -19.63 15.55
N VAL A 315 -3.96 -19.87 16.86
CA VAL A 315 -2.84 -19.94 17.83
C VAL A 315 -1.80 -21.01 17.51
N ASN A 316 -2.20 -22.04 16.79
CA ASN A 316 -1.33 -23.14 16.34
C ASN A 316 -1.43 -23.31 14.83
N ASN A 317 -1.42 -22.23 14.09
CA ASN A 317 -1.73 -22.20 12.68
C ASN A 317 -0.86 -23.14 11.85
N THR A 318 -1.39 -24.31 11.63
CA THR A 318 -0.87 -25.32 10.73
C THR A 318 -1.78 -25.55 9.52
N ASP A 319 -2.91 -24.83 9.45
CA ASP A 319 -3.81 -24.95 8.32
C ASP A 319 -3.28 -24.12 7.16
N PRO A 320 -2.76 -24.74 6.09
CA PRO A 320 -2.24 -24.04 4.94
C PRO A 320 -3.37 -23.37 4.16
N ILE A 321 -3.03 -22.29 3.46
CA ILE A 321 -3.90 -21.71 2.43
C ILE A 321 -4.03 -22.76 1.32
N SER A 322 -5.25 -23.08 0.90
CA SER A 322 -5.53 -24.14 -0.06
C SER A 322 -6.16 -23.64 -1.36
N ILE A 323 -6.80 -22.46 -1.33
CA ILE A 323 -7.44 -21.85 -2.49
C ILE A 323 -6.72 -20.54 -2.79
N PHE A 324 -5.94 -20.53 -3.88
CA PHE A 324 -5.19 -19.35 -4.31
C PHE A 324 -6.02 -18.46 -5.25
N LYS A 325 -6.84 -19.07 -6.14
CA LYS A 325 -7.75 -18.33 -7.02
C LYS A 325 -8.72 -17.49 -6.18
N GLY A 326 -8.90 -16.21 -6.56
CA GLY A 326 -9.67 -15.24 -5.79
C GLY A 326 -8.95 -14.68 -4.56
N GLY A 327 -7.66 -15.02 -4.37
CA GLY A 327 -6.81 -14.54 -3.29
C GLY A 327 -5.61 -13.69 -3.73
N TYR A 328 -5.45 -13.43 -5.04
CA TYR A 328 -4.31 -12.68 -5.57
C TYR A 328 -4.78 -11.63 -6.58
N TRP A 329 -4.10 -10.50 -6.58
CA TRP A 329 -4.49 -9.32 -7.36
C TRP A 329 -4.46 -9.56 -8.88
N ARG A 330 -3.38 -10.19 -9.42
CA ARG A 330 -3.29 -10.50 -10.85
C ARG A 330 -4.40 -11.47 -11.29
N ASP A 331 -4.69 -12.49 -10.49
CA ASP A 331 -5.82 -13.40 -10.74
C ASP A 331 -7.16 -12.66 -10.70
N ALA A 332 -7.31 -11.68 -9.82
CA ALA A 332 -8.49 -10.83 -9.79
C ALA A 332 -8.61 -9.95 -11.05
N LEU A 333 -7.50 -9.37 -11.55
CA LEU A 333 -7.52 -8.62 -12.81
C LEU A 333 -7.96 -9.50 -13.99
N LEU A 334 -7.45 -10.74 -14.08
CA LEU A 334 -7.85 -11.73 -15.09
C LEU A 334 -9.33 -12.10 -14.96
N THR A 335 -9.78 -12.42 -13.74
CA THR A 335 -11.20 -12.69 -13.46
C THR A 335 -12.07 -11.47 -13.80
N GLY A 336 -11.56 -10.26 -13.60
CA GLY A 336 -12.23 -9.02 -13.97
C GLY A 336 -12.54 -8.89 -15.46
N LEU A 337 -11.62 -9.34 -16.34
CA LEU A 337 -11.87 -9.39 -17.80
C LEU A 337 -13.02 -10.36 -18.14
N GLU A 338 -13.02 -11.55 -17.53
CA GLU A 338 -14.08 -12.56 -17.71
C GLU A 338 -15.44 -12.04 -17.21
N MET A 339 -15.44 -11.34 -16.07
CA MET A 339 -16.66 -10.76 -15.51
C MET A 339 -17.17 -9.57 -16.34
N GLU A 340 -16.28 -8.75 -16.87
CA GLU A 340 -16.67 -7.63 -17.75
C GLU A 340 -17.34 -8.12 -19.03
N GLU A 341 -16.84 -9.21 -19.63
CA GLU A 341 -17.49 -9.84 -20.78
C GLU A 341 -18.91 -10.32 -20.44
N ARG A 342 -19.10 -10.87 -19.26
CA ARG A 342 -20.39 -11.40 -18.80
C ARG A 342 -21.36 -10.31 -18.31
N LEU A 343 -20.85 -9.31 -17.58
CA LEU A 343 -21.67 -8.34 -16.81
C LEU A 343 -21.68 -6.94 -17.45
N GLY A 344 -20.75 -6.66 -18.39
CA GLY A 344 -20.55 -5.32 -18.95
C GLY A 344 -19.84 -4.34 -17.99
N VAL A 345 -19.39 -4.81 -16.83
CA VAL A 345 -18.65 -4.02 -15.83
C VAL A 345 -17.57 -4.89 -15.20
N ASN A 346 -16.36 -4.35 -15.08
CA ASN A 346 -15.23 -4.99 -14.41
C ASN A 346 -15.20 -4.63 -12.92
N PRO A 347 -15.50 -5.56 -11.99
CA PRO A 347 -15.43 -5.28 -10.55
C PRO A 347 -13.99 -5.22 -10.02
N TYR A 348 -13.00 -5.63 -10.81
CA TYR A 348 -11.61 -5.81 -10.43
C TYR A 348 -10.65 -4.98 -11.28
N ALA A 349 -11.11 -3.85 -11.84
CA ALA A 349 -10.23 -2.88 -12.48
C ALA A 349 -9.40 -2.11 -11.42
N LEU A 350 -8.70 -2.83 -10.58
CA LEU A 350 -8.05 -2.37 -9.35
C LEU A 350 -6.67 -1.78 -9.63
N GLY A 351 -6.40 -0.60 -9.06
CA GLY A 351 -5.02 -0.10 -8.93
C GLY A 351 -4.24 -0.82 -7.84
N ALA A 352 -2.94 -0.57 -7.79
CA ALA A 352 -2.00 -1.18 -6.85
C ALA A 352 -1.46 -0.16 -5.85
N VAL A 353 -1.39 -0.54 -4.56
CA VAL A 353 -0.66 0.16 -3.50
C VAL A 353 0.03 -0.85 -2.59
N GLY A 354 1.04 -0.41 -1.83
CA GLY A 354 1.66 -1.17 -0.74
C GLY A 354 1.50 -0.43 0.58
N SER A 355 1.61 -1.14 1.69
CA SER A 355 1.57 -0.59 3.06
C SER A 355 2.30 -1.54 4.02
N SER A 356 2.32 -1.26 5.33
CA SER A 356 3.06 -2.12 6.25
C SER A 356 2.20 -3.11 7.04
N ASP A 357 0.99 -2.74 7.42
CA ASP A 357 0.16 -3.48 8.38
C ASP A 357 0.90 -3.71 9.72
N SER A 358 1.67 -2.72 10.13
CA SER A 358 2.47 -2.81 11.34
C SER A 358 1.65 -2.47 12.57
N HIS A 359 1.89 -3.21 13.67
CA HIS A 359 1.15 -3.09 14.92
C HIS A 359 1.97 -2.45 16.05
N VAL A 360 2.95 -1.59 15.72
CA VAL A 360 3.78 -0.87 16.69
C VAL A 360 3.85 0.64 16.41
N SER A 361 2.85 1.18 15.72
CA SER A 361 2.77 2.60 15.31
C SER A 361 3.90 3.02 14.36
N ALA A 362 4.55 2.06 13.69
CA ALA A 362 5.73 2.28 12.87
C ALA A 362 5.85 1.19 11.81
N GLY A 363 6.05 1.54 10.55
CA GLY A 363 6.33 0.59 9.48
C GLY A 363 7.83 0.32 9.33
N SER A 364 8.19 -0.92 9.08
CA SER A 364 9.56 -1.35 8.76
C SER A 364 9.63 -1.58 7.26
N TYR A 365 10.30 -0.71 6.52
CA TYR A 365 10.32 -0.74 5.05
C TYR A 365 11.66 -1.19 4.49
N GLU A 366 12.74 -1.00 5.25
CA GLU A 366 14.10 -1.33 4.84
C GLU A 366 14.53 -2.66 5.46
N GLU A 367 15.13 -3.53 4.68
CA GLU A 367 15.58 -4.86 5.11
C GLU A 367 16.68 -4.81 6.19
N ASP A 368 17.58 -3.85 6.10
CA ASP A 368 18.65 -3.62 7.08
C ASP A 368 18.17 -2.91 8.36
N ASN A 369 16.95 -2.38 8.34
CA ASN A 369 16.33 -1.68 9.47
C ASN A 369 15.02 -2.34 9.91
N ARG A 370 14.85 -3.62 9.63
CA ARG A 370 13.64 -4.30 10.05
C ARG A 370 13.56 -4.44 11.57
N PHE A 371 12.46 -4.04 12.15
CA PHE A 371 12.10 -4.27 13.54
C PHE A 371 10.80 -5.06 13.64
N SER A 372 10.58 -5.71 14.79
CA SER A 372 9.37 -6.49 14.99
C SER A 372 8.14 -5.58 14.95
N SER A 373 7.21 -5.91 14.09
CA SER A 373 5.88 -5.29 14.06
C SER A 373 4.93 -5.86 15.11
N ARG A 374 5.43 -6.75 15.95
CA ARG A 374 4.71 -7.39 17.07
C ARG A 374 5.60 -7.41 18.29
N THR A 375 5.02 -7.56 19.42
CA THR A 375 5.36 -7.06 20.72
C THR A 375 5.99 -8.05 21.68
N ASN A 376 6.14 -9.31 21.32
CA ASN A 376 6.61 -10.35 22.23
C ASN A 376 8.10 -10.64 22.09
N THR A 377 8.86 -9.71 21.53
CA THR A 377 10.27 -9.88 21.30
C THR A 377 11.07 -9.09 22.31
N PRO A 378 12.15 -9.65 22.88
CA PRO A 378 12.99 -8.94 23.84
C PRO A 378 13.81 -7.81 23.22
N GLN A 379 13.88 -7.76 21.89
CA GLN A 379 14.61 -6.76 21.13
C GLN A 379 13.75 -6.30 19.96
N ALA A 380 13.86 -5.05 19.55
CA ALA A 380 13.17 -4.55 18.37
C ALA A 380 13.74 -5.18 17.10
N ARG A 381 15.06 -5.34 17.04
CA ARG A 381 15.79 -5.99 15.93
C ARG A 381 16.36 -7.33 16.39
N GLY A 382 16.65 -8.22 15.45
CA GLY A 382 17.15 -9.56 15.76
C GLY A 382 16.14 -10.41 16.52
N SER A 383 14.87 -10.06 16.44
CA SER A 383 13.79 -10.63 17.22
C SER A 383 13.44 -12.05 16.82
N ALA A 384 14.01 -12.51 15.71
CA ALA A 384 13.68 -13.81 15.14
C ALA A 384 14.50 -14.95 15.72
N TYR A 385 15.55 -14.73 16.48
CA TYR A 385 16.40 -15.76 17.02
C TYR A 385 16.44 -15.72 18.55
N ARG A 386 16.29 -16.87 19.20
CA ARG A 386 16.49 -17.08 20.62
C ARG A 386 17.16 -18.42 20.87
N GLU A 387 18.41 -18.39 21.32
CA GLU A 387 19.17 -19.60 21.64
C GLU A 387 18.48 -20.44 22.74
N GLU A 388 17.90 -19.78 23.74
CA GLU A 388 17.15 -20.40 24.83
C GLU A 388 15.89 -21.16 24.39
N ASP A 389 15.31 -20.78 23.25
CA ASP A 389 14.14 -21.44 22.66
C ASP A 389 14.55 -22.52 21.62
N GLY A 390 15.85 -22.82 21.47
CA GLY A 390 16.37 -23.80 20.49
C GLY A 390 16.71 -23.21 19.12
N GLY A 391 16.96 -21.90 19.04
CA GLY A 391 17.40 -21.24 17.82
C GLY A 391 16.28 -21.07 16.79
N TRP A 392 16.64 -21.09 15.51
CA TRP A 392 15.67 -20.90 14.43
C TRP A 392 14.54 -21.94 14.40
N GLU A 393 14.80 -23.18 14.87
CA GLU A 393 13.83 -24.29 14.81
C GLU A 393 12.58 -24.06 15.66
N ASN A 394 12.71 -23.32 16.76
CA ASN A 394 11.59 -23.04 17.68
C ASN A 394 11.07 -21.61 17.57
N PHE A 395 11.73 -20.81 16.76
CA PHE A 395 11.41 -19.41 16.65
C PHE A 395 10.23 -19.22 15.69
N TRP A 396 9.12 -18.88 16.22
CA TRP A 396 7.89 -18.59 15.48
C TRP A 396 7.33 -19.81 14.70
N THR A 397 6.06 -19.83 14.62
CA THR A 397 5.40 -20.72 13.67
C THR A 397 6.02 -20.49 12.28
N PRO A 398 6.12 -21.49 11.41
CA PRO A 398 6.64 -21.38 10.04
C PRO A 398 6.11 -20.16 9.27
N ARG A 399 4.98 -19.65 9.68
CA ARG A 399 4.28 -18.52 9.17
C ARG A 399 5.03 -17.18 9.29
N THR A 400 5.54 -16.83 10.47
CA THR A 400 6.17 -15.52 10.69
C THR A 400 7.58 -15.42 10.16
N ALA A 401 8.25 -16.54 9.98
CA ALA A 401 9.53 -16.60 9.30
C ALA A 401 9.44 -16.17 7.83
N THR A 402 8.27 -16.34 7.19
CA THR A 402 8.03 -15.93 5.80
C THR A 402 7.56 -14.48 5.65
N HIS A 403 7.29 -13.76 6.76
CA HIS A 403 6.95 -12.34 6.69
C HIS A 403 8.11 -11.51 6.13
N GLY A 404 7.76 -10.50 5.30
CA GLY A 404 8.71 -9.52 4.76
C GLY A 404 8.82 -8.26 5.62
N THR A 405 9.38 -7.23 5.03
CA THR A 405 9.22 -5.83 5.44
C THR A 405 7.88 -5.27 4.97
N GLY A 406 7.56 -4.04 5.32
CA GLY A 406 6.35 -3.37 4.85
C GLY A 406 6.49 -2.89 3.40
N GLY A 407 5.39 -2.84 2.66
CA GLY A 407 5.29 -2.14 1.40
C GLY A 407 5.08 -0.64 1.58
N LEU A 408 5.17 0.12 0.49
CA LEU A 408 4.81 1.53 0.42
C LEU A 408 3.81 1.78 -0.72
N ALA A 409 2.87 2.68 -0.49
CA ALA A 409 2.05 3.26 -1.54
C ALA A 409 2.81 4.40 -2.21
N GLY A 410 2.95 4.34 -3.53
CA GLY A 410 3.35 5.46 -4.35
C GLY A 410 2.14 6.05 -5.06
N VAL A 411 1.99 7.37 -5.10
CA VAL A 411 0.92 8.05 -5.85
C VAL A 411 1.49 9.20 -6.67
N TRP A 412 0.96 9.41 -7.86
CA TRP A 412 1.22 10.61 -8.65
C TRP A 412 0.13 11.64 -8.38
N ALA A 413 0.45 12.60 -7.53
CA ALA A 413 -0.50 13.61 -7.05
C ALA A 413 -0.11 15.03 -7.48
N ASP A 414 -1.09 15.89 -7.63
CA ASP A 414 -0.87 17.29 -8.00
C ASP A 414 -0.14 18.06 -6.89
N THR A 415 -0.41 17.71 -5.64
CA THR A 415 0.19 18.30 -4.44
C THR A 415 0.14 17.29 -3.29
N ASN A 416 0.96 17.49 -2.25
CA ASN A 416 0.87 16.70 -1.02
C ASN A 416 -0.27 17.21 -0.13
N THR A 417 -1.49 16.74 -0.42
CA THR A 417 -2.72 17.05 0.34
C THR A 417 -3.64 15.84 0.35
N ARG A 418 -4.53 15.73 1.35
CA ARG A 418 -5.53 14.66 1.45
C ARG A 418 -6.31 14.50 0.15
N ALA A 419 -6.88 15.59 -0.36
CA ALA A 419 -7.69 15.55 -1.57
C ALA A 419 -6.89 15.08 -2.79
N ALA A 420 -5.67 15.58 -3.00
CA ALA A 420 -4.87 15.21 -4.16
C ALA A 420 -4.40 13.75 -4.12
N ILE A 421 -4.05 13.22 -2.93
CA ILE A 421 -3.70 11.82 -2.71
C ILE A 421 -4.94 10.93 -2.95
N PHE A 422 -6.08 11.27 -2.36
CA PHE A 422 -7.32 10.54 -2.54
C PHE A 422 -7.76 10.51 -4.01
N ASP A 423 -7.67 11.65 -4.71
CA ASP A 423 -8.01 11.74 -6.13
C ASP A 423 -7.05 10.89 -6.99
N ALA A 424 -5.75 10.81 -6.61
CA ALA A 424 -4.79 9.92 -7.26
C ALA A 424 -5.15 8.44 -7.07
N LEU A 425 -5.55 8.03 -5.86
CA LEU A 425 -6.03 6.67 -5.57
C LEU A 425 -7.32 6.36 -6.35
N THR A 426 -8.26 7.28 -6.38
CA THR A 426 -9.55 7.10 -7.08
C THR A 426 -9.36 6.92 -8.59
N ARG A 427 -8.46 7.69 -9.22
CA ARG A 427 -8.13 7.52 -10.65
C ARG A 427 -7.08 6.43 -10.89
N ARG A 428 -6.63 5.72 -9.81
CA ARG A 428 -5.66 4.61 -9.86
C ARG A 428 -4.28 5.02 -10.40
N GLU A 429 -3.93 6.28 -10.33
CA GLU A 429 -2.59 6.76 -10.69
C GLU A 429 -1.63 6.55 -9.50
N SER A 430 -1.53 5.26 -9.12
CA SER A 430 -0.81 4.76 -7.97
C SER A 430 0.02 3.53 -8.34
N PHE A 431 1.01 3.24 -7.51
CA PHE A 431 1.87 2.08 -7.64
C PHE A 431 2.24 1.55 -6.26
N ALA A 432 2.50 0.24 -6.17
CA ALA A 432 3.00 -0.40 -4.96
C ALA A 432 4.52 -0.55 -5.03
N THR A 433 5.17 -0.56 -3.87
CA THR A 433 6.54 -1.06 -3.73
C THR A 433 6.62 -2.07 -2.58
N SER A 434 7.68 -2.85 -2.55
CA SER A 434 7.97 -3.79 -1.45
C SER A 434 8.74 -3.14 -0.29
N GLY A 435 8.78 -1.81 -0.22
CA GLY A 435 9.44 -1.02 0.83
C GLY A 435 10.38 0.04 0.27
N THR A 436 10.99 -0.21 -0.87
CA THR A 436 11.87 0.74 -1.56
C THR A 436 11.08 1.89 -2.19
N ARG A 437 11.76 2.99 -2.48
CA ARG A 437 11.16 4.16 -3.14
C ARG A 437 11.46 4.22 -4.63
N ILE A 438 11.37 3.08 -5.29
CA ILE A 438 11.37 3.02 -6.76
C ILE A 438 10.21 3.85 -7.26
N ARG A 439 10.49 4.78 -8.19
CA ARG A 439 9.46 5.58 -8.86
C ARG A 439 9.15 4.96 -10.19
N VAL A 440 7.88 4.72 -10.45
CA VAL A 440 7.41 4.13 -11.72
C VAL A 440 6.46 5.09 -12.41
N ARG A 441 6.72 5.39 -13.70
CA ARG A 441 5.75 5.97 -14.62
C ARG A 441 5.42 4.95 -15.70
N PHE A 442 4.15 4.86 -16.01
CA PHE A 442 3.65 3.97 -17.02
C PHE A 442 2.53 4.66 -17.80
N PHE A 443 2.71 4.78 -19.11
CA PHE A 443 1.72 5.38 -20.01
C PHE A 443 1.47 4.42 -21.17
N GLY A 444 0.25 4.42 -21.70
CA GLY A 444 -0.12 3.67 -22.88
C GLY A 444 -0.87 4.53 -23.88
N GLY A 445 -0.73 4.25 -25.17
CA GLY A 445 -1.46 4.96 -26.21
C GLY A 445 -1.17 4.43 -27.61
N PHE A 446 -2.08 4.70 -28.52
CA PHE A 446 -1.88 4.38 -29.93
C PHE A 446 -1.02 5.46 -30.60
N GLY A 447 0.14 5.08 -31.15
CA GLY A 447 1.11 6.03 -31.71
C GLY A 447 1.85 6.86 -30.66
N LEU A 448 1.82 6.46 -29.39
CA LEU A 448 2.48 7.16 -28.29
C LEU A 448 3.99 7.24 -28.51
N GLU A 449 4.62 6.18 -29.04
CA GLU A 449 6.05 6.17 -29.35
C GLU A 449 6.46 7.34 -30.24
N ASP A 450 5.73 7.56 -31.35
CA ASP A 450 6.00 8.67 -32.26
C ASP A 450 5.74 10.03 -31.61
N ALA A 451 4.70 10.14 -30.79
CA ALA A 451 4.31 11.37 -30.12
C ALA A 451 5.36 11.85 -29.09
N ILE A 452 5.98 10.91 -28.37
CA ILE A 452 7.02 11.24 -27.36
C ILE A 452 8.42 11.28 -27.95
N ALA A 453 8.65 10.71 -29.15
CA ALA A 453 9.92 10.73 -29.82
C ALA A 453 10.33 12.18 -30.16
N GLY A 454 11.40 12.67 -29.54
CA GLY A 454 11.87 14.03 -29.75
C GLY A 454 11.11 15.13 -28.99
N ALA A 455 10.09 14.80 -28.19
CA ALA A 455 9.45 15.75 -27.30
C ALA A 455 10.45 16.25 -26.23
N ALA A 456 10.46 17.57 -26.00
CA ALA A 456 11.31 18.18 -24.99
C ALA A 456 10.91 17.75 -23.57
N ASP A 457 9.62 17.58 -23.35
CA ASP A 457 9.01 17.00 -22.14
C ASP A 457 8.17 15.79 -22.55
N GLN A 458 8.73 14.60 -22.36
CA GLN A 458 8.09 13.36 -22.75
C GLN A 458 6.96 12.96 -21.79
N VAL A 459 6.99 13.42 -20.54
CA VAL A 459 5.91 13.17 -19.57
C VAL A 459 4.70 14.01 -19.98
N ALA A 460 4.89 15.28 -20.32
CA ALA A 460 3.82 16.12 -20.82
C ALA A 460 3.20 15.54 -22.12
N ALA A 461 4.05 15.13 -23.07
CA ALA A 461 3.60 14.50 -24.30
C ALA A 461 2.85 13.17 -24.04
N ALA A 462 3.30 12.36 -23.06
CA ALA A 462 2.63 11.13 -22.71
C ALA A 462 1.24 11.35 -22.07
N TYR A 463 1.07 12.40 -21.28
CA TYR A 463 -0.27 12.78 -20.79
C TYR A 463 -1.17 13.35 -21.90
N GLU A 464 -0.59 14.05 -22.89
CA GLU A 464 -1.36 14.64 -24.00
C GLU A 464 -1.82 13.59 -25.02
N HIS A 465 -1.00 12.55 -25.26
CA HIS A 465 -1.21 11.58 -26.35
C HIS A 465 -1.48 10.15 -25.89
N GLY A 466 -1.59 9.93 -24.59
CA GLY A 466 -1.85 8.62 -23.99
C GLY A 466 -2.57 8.73 -22.66
N VAL A 467 -2.70 7.60 -21.98
CA VAL A 467 -3.25 7.51 -20.63
C VAL A 467 -2.18 7.05 -19.65
N PRO A 468 -2.15 7.58 -18.41
CA PRO A 468 -1.26 7.10 -17.37
C PRO A 468 -1.74 5.75 -16.81
N MET A 469 -0.91 5.12 -15.96
CA MET A 469 -1.33 3.98 -15.14
C MET A 469 -2.68 4.27 -14.47
N GLY A 470 -3.53 3.25 -14.39
CA GLY A 470 -4.91 3.36 -13.91
C GLY A 470 -5.91 3.80 -14.97
N GLY A 471 -5.45 4.24 -16.15
CA GLY A 471 -6.30 4.73 -17.25
C GLY A 471 -6.84 3.63 -18.15
N ASP A 472 -7.77 4.04 -19.02
CA ASP A 472 -8.47 3.17 -19.95
C ASP A 472 -8.17 3.58 -21.40
N LEU A 473 -7.74 2.64 -22.23
CA LEU A 473 -7.58 2.78 -23.68
C LEU A 473 -8.80 2.19 -24.39
N SER A 474 -9.27 2.86 -25.43
CA SER A 474 -10.36 2.34 -26.25
C SER A 474 -10.00 2.33 -27.74
N ALA A 475 -10.59 1.38 -28.49
CA ALA A 475 -10.45 1.34 -29.95
C ALA A 475 -10.97 2.62 -30.62
N SER A 476 -11.86 3.37 -30.00
CA SER A 476 -12.37 4.65 -30.51
C SER A 476 -11.33 5.77 -30.46
N GLU A 477 -10.42 5.75 -29.51
CA GLU A 477 -9.32 6.72 -29.37
C GLU A 477 -8.23 6.48 -30.40
N SER A 478 -8.00 5.23 -30.79
CA SER A 478 -7.13 4.86 -31.92
C SER A 478 -7.49 5.59 -33.22
N ARG A 479 -8.75 5.98 -33.40
CA ARG A 479 -9.25 6.67 -34.60
C ARG A 479 -9.13 8.20 -34.52
N THR A 480 -8.94 8.77 -33.36
CA THR A 480 -8.99 10.24 -33.14
C THR A 480 -7.60 10.88 -33.17
N LEU A 481 -6.54 10.14 -32.87
CA LEU A 481 -5.15 10.63 -32.80
C LEU A 481 -4.39 10.53 -34.14
N GLY A 482 -5.11 10.64 -35.29
CA GLY A 482 -4.47 11.02 -36.54
C GLY A 482 -3.51 9.99 -37.14
N ALA A 483 -3.88 8.71 -37.18
CA ALA A 483 -3.31 7.84 -38.22
C ALA A 483 -3.62 8.47 -39.59
N PRO A 484 -2.60 8.71 -40.45
CA PRO A 484 -2.86 9.33 -41.75
C PRO A 484 -3.89 8.49 -42.52
N ALA A 485 -4.90 9.16 -43.05
CA ALA A 485 -6.04 8.57 -43.77
C ALA A 485 -5.64 7.81 -45.07
N SER A 486 -4.41 7.34 -45.15
CA SER A 486 -3.81 6.72 -46.36
C SER A 486 -3.30 5.29 -46.13
N SER A 487 -3.84 4.52 -45.18
CA SER A 487 -3.65 3.07 -45.23
C SER A 487 -4.95 2.39 -45.63
N PRO A 488 -4.98 1.74 -46.82
CA PRO A 488 -6.15 1.01 -47.21
C PRO A 488 -6.21 -0.33 -46.49
N ALA A 489 -7.36 -0.59 -45.88
CA ALA A 489 -7.98 -1.90 -45.75
C ALA A 489 -7.05 -3.16 -45.77
N SER A 490 -6.07 -3.20 -44.90
CA SER A 490 -5.55 -4.43 -44.32
C SER A 490 -5.83 -4.36 -42.81
N GLY A 491 -6.62 -5.30 -42.31
CA GLY A 491 -7.29 -5.23 -41.02
C GLY A 491 -6.41 -5.32 -39.78
N ASN A 492 -5.28 -4.61 -39.73
CA ASN A 492 -4.47 -4.47 -38.52
C ASN A 492 -4.66 -3.05 -37.95
N ALA A 493 -5.49 -2.92 -36.94
CA ALA A 493 -5.41 -1.76 -36.06
C ALA A 493 -3.96 -1.69 -35.51
N ALA A 494 -3.40 -0.47 -35.40
CA ALA A 494 -2.08 -0.31 -34.84
C ALA A 494 -2.11 -0.80 -33.38
N ALA A 495 -1.07 -1.54 -32.95
CA ALA A 495 -0.92 -1.95 -31.56
C ALA A 495 -0.63 -0.75 -30.66
N PRO A 496 -1.07 -0.74 -29.39
CA PRO A 496 -0.71 0.30 -28.44
C PRO A 496 0.77 0.22 -28.09
N SER A 497 1.39 1.37 -27.94
CA SER A 497 2.74 1.50 -27.38
C SER A 497 2.69 2.01 -25.96
N PHE A 498 3.67 1.60 -25.16
CA PHE A 498 3.74 1.91 -23.74
C PHE A 498 5.08 2.54 -23.41
N LEU A 499 5.06 3.68 -22.72
CA LEU A 499 6.24 4.26 -22.08
C LEU A 499 6.40 3.65 -20.70
N VAL A 500 7.48 2.92 -20.47
CA VAL A 500 7.92 2.41 -19.19
C VAL A 500 9.10 3.23 -18.71
N TRP A 501 8.99 3.82 -17.52
CA TRP A 501 10.05 4.64 -16.95
C TRP A 501 10.15 4.40 -15.45
N ALA A 502 11.31 3.90 -14.99
CA ALA A 502 11.59 3.63 -13.59
C ALA A 502 12.88 4.33 -13.15
N LEU A 503 12.84 4.89 -11.93
CA LEU A 503 14.01 5.43 -11.23
C LEU A 503 14.22 4.65 -9.94
N ARG A 504 15.47 4.25 -9.66
CA ARG A 504 15.81 3.53 -8.44
C ARG A 504 15.58 4.36 -7.19
N ASP A 505 15.46 3.71 -6.06
CA ASP A 505 15.65 4.31 -4.75
C ASP A 505 17.15 4.66 -4.57
N PRO A 506 17.52 5.92 -4.23
CA PRO A 506 18.91 6.30 -3.99
C PRO A 506 19.61 5.51 -2.89
N GLU A 507 18.87 5.05 -1.89
CA GLU A 507 19.40 4.36 -0.71
C GLU A 507 19.51 2.84 -0.91
N ASN A 508 18.85 2.28 -1.94
CA ASN A 508 18.79 0.83 -2.15
C ASN A 508 19.57 0.36 -3.39
N ALA A 509 19.35 -0.89 -3.82
CA ALA A 509 20.03 -1.50 -4.95
C ALA A 509 19.71 -0.82 -6.28
N TRP A 510 20.49 -1.14 -7.31
CA TRP A 510 20.26 -0.65 -8.65
C TRP A 510 19.19 -1.49 -9.35
N LEU A 511 18.48 -0.87 -10.29
CA LEU A 511 17.45 -1.55 -11.06
C LEU A 511 18.07 -2.61 -11.97
N GLN A 512 17.46 -3.80 -12.01
CA GLN A 512 17.88 -4.90 -12.87
C GLN A 512 17.11 -4.92 -14.19
N ARG A 513 15.78 -4.88 -14.11
CA ARG A 513 14.89 -4.95 -15.27
C ARG A 513 13.53 -4.32 -15.00
N ALA A 514 12.84 -3.98 -16.07
CA ALA A 514 11.41 -3.71 -16.01
C ALA A 514 10.65 -4.66 -16.96
N GLN A 515 9.49 -5.10 -16.49
CA GLN A 515 8.61 -6.04 -17.13
C GLN A 515 7.27 -5.38 -17.42
N VAL A 516 6.63 -5.74 -18.53
CA VAL A 516 5.21 -5.53 -18.75
C VAL A 516 4.52 -6.87 -18.58
N VAL A 517 3.53 -6.90 -17.71
CA VAL A 517 2.63 -8.04 -17.54
C VAL A 517 1.34 -7.71 -18.28
N LYS A 518 1.01 -8.52 -19.27
CA LYS A 518 -0.21 -8.46 -20.06
C LYS A 518 -1.17 -9.55 -19.64
N GLY A 519 -2.44 -9.19 -19.42
CA GLY A 519 -3.55 -10.14 -19.38
C GLY A 519 -4.53 -9.82 -20.48
N TRP A 520 -5.14 -10.85 -21.09
CA TRP A 520 -6.14 -10.67 -22.15
C TRP A 520 -7.18 -11.78 -22.12
N LEU A 521 -8.31 -11.52 -22.76
CA LEU A 521 -9.39 -12.48 -22.92
C LEU A 521 -9.30 -13.14 -24.30
N GLU A 522 -9.20 -14.47 -24.36
CA GLU A 522 -9.20 -15.26 -25.58
C GLU A 522 -10.23 -16.38 -25.45
N ASP A 523 -11.19 -16.41 -26.37
CA ASP A 523 -12.29 -17.39 -26.39
C ASP A 523 -13.07 -17.48 -25.06
N GLY A 524 -13.19 -16.36 -24.32
CA GLY A 524 -13.87 -16.28 -23.03
C GLY A 524 -13.05 -16.72 -21.82
N GLU A 525 -11.79 -17.09 -22.01
CA GLU A 525 -10.82 -17.44 -20.95
C GLU A 525 -9.73 -16.38 -20.84
N ALA A 526 -9.40 -15.99 -19.63
CA ALA A 526 -8.30 -15.06 -19.38
C ALA A 526 -6.94 -15.74 -19.53
N LYS A 527 -6.02 -15.07 -20.20
CA LYS A 527 -4.62 -15.48 -20.46
C LYS A 527 -3.68 -14.41 -19.92
N GLU A 528 -2.42 -14.78 -19.68
CA GLU A 528 -1.38 -13.84 -19.28
C GLU A 528 -0.03 -14.13 -19.92
N GLN A 529 0.78 -13.07 -20.06
CA GLN A 529 2.17 -13.15 -20.52
C GLN A 529 3.00 -12.07 -19.81
N VAL A 530 4.22 -12.43 -19.43
CA VAL A 530 5.22 -11.51 -18.86
C VAL A 530 6.30 -11.25 -19.91
N TYR A 531 6.56 -9.96 -20.20
CA TYR A 531 7.60 -9.51 -21.12
C TYR A 531 8.63 -8.69 -20.35
N ASP A 532 9.91 -9.08 -20.36
CA ASP A 532 10.98 -8.15 -20.00
C ASP A 532 11.09 -7.14 -21.13
N VAL A 533 10.89 -5.85 -20.84
CA VAL A 533 10.86 -4.80 -21.86
C VAL A 533 12.11 -3.93 -21.87
N VAL A 534 12.86 -3.94 -20.77
CA VAL A 534 14.18 -3.30 -20.66
C VAL A 534 15.02 -4.00 -19.62
N CYS A 535 16.29 -4.27 -19.97
CA CYS A 535 17.31 -4.84 -19.10
C CYS A 535 18.33 -3.75 -18.75
N SER A 536 18.87 -3.79 -17.53
CA SER A 536 19.96 -2.87 -17.14
C SER A 536 21.25 -3.12 -17.91
N ASP A 537 21.48 -4.39 -18.24
CA ASP A 537 22.68 -4.88 -18.92
C ASP A 537 22.23 -5.77 -20.09
N GLY A 538 22.36 -5.29 -21.31
CA GLY A 538 21.91 -6.03 -22.51
C GLY A 538 20.52 -5.64 -23.02
N LEU A 539 19.95 -6.52 -23.81
CA LEU A 539 18.62 -6.41 -24.39
C LEU A 539 17.79 -7.67 -24.05
N PRO A 540 16.47 -7.56 -23.96
CA PRO A 540 15.64 -8.75 -23.84
C PRO A 540 15.83 -9.68 -25.06
N ASP A 541 15.87 -10.97 -24.81
CA ASP A 541 15.90 -11.97 -25.87
C ASP A 541 14.60 -11.89 -26.68
N PRO A 542 14.66 -11.80 -28.02
CA PRO A 542 13.47 -11.57 -28.85
C PRO A 542 12.52 -12.77 -28.95
N GLU A 543 12.98 -13.99 -28.62
CA GLU A 543 12.16 -15.21 -28.69
C GLU A 543 11.54 -15.54 -27.33
N THR A 544 12.28 -15.36 -26.25
CA THR A 544 11.83 -15.69 -24.88
C THR A 544 11.25 -14.49 -24.13
N HIS A 545 11.51 -13.26 -24.61
CA HIS A 545 11.18 -12.02 -23.91
C HIS A 545 11.75 -11.95 -22.49
N ARG A 546 13.00 -12.43 -22.31
CA ARG A 546 13.68 -12.44 -21.02
C ARG A 546 15.02 -11.71 -21.09
N CYS A 547 15.33 -10.99 -20.03
CA CYS A 547 16.68 -10.47 -19.77
C CYS A 547 17.57 -11.60 -19.25
N ASP A 548 18.83 -11.60 -19.66
CA ASP A 548 19.84 -12.40 -19.00
C ASP A 548 20.05 -11.97 -17.53
N ASP A 549 20.63 -12.85 -16.73
CA ASP A 549 21.14 -12.49 -15.42
C ASP A 549 22.31 -11.50 -15.59
N ASN A 550 22.21 -10.32 -14.98
CA ASN A 550 23.24 -9.29 -15.09
C ASN A 550 24.48 -9.58 -14.22
N GLY A 551 24.45 -10.66 -13.42
CA GLY A 551 25.55 -11.11 -12.57
C GLY A 551 25.79 -10.24 -11.34
N ALA A 552 24.81 -9.48 -10.88
CA ALA A 552 24.88 -8.74 -9.61
C ALA A 552 24.98 -9.71 -8.43
N GLN A 553 25.87 -9.42 -7.49
CA GLN A 553 26.21 -10.30 -6.36
C GLN A 553 25.90 -9.62 -5.03
N VAL A 554 25.54 -10.44 -4.04
CA VAL A 554 25.44 -10.07 -2.63
C VAL A 554 26.49 -10.84 -1.86
N ASN A 555 27.33 -10.16 -1.08
CA ASN A 555 28.23 -10.79 -0.13
C ASN A 555 27.48 -11.08 1.17
N LEU A 556 27.23 -12.32 1.48
CA LEU A 556 26.47 -12.72 2.67
C LEU A 556 27.22 -12.53 3.99
N ASP A 557 28.55 -12.28 3.95
CA ASP A 557 29.33 -12.03 5.16
C ASP A 557 29.11 -10.62 5.75
N ASP A 558 28.69 -9.64 4.91
CA ASP A 558 28.51 -8.26 5.31
C ASP A 558 27.33 -7.56 4.60
N CYS A 559 26.57 -8.29 3.80
CA CYS A 559 25.46 -7.81 2.98
C CYS A 559 25.83 -6.68 2.00
N SER A 560 27.12 -6.55 1.66
CA SER A 560 27.53 -5.63 0.60
C SER A 560 27.05 -6.11 -0.76
N ILE A 561 26.64 -5.18 -1.63
CA ILE A 561 26.07 -5.45 -2.95
C ILE A 561 26.96 -4.93 -4.08
N SER A 562 26.86 -5.56 -5.26
CA SER A 562 27.48 -5.05 -6.49
C SER A 562 26.95 -3.65 -6.81
N ARG A 563 27.88 -2.73 -7.13
CA ARG A 563 27.56 -1.35 -7.54
C ARG A 563 28.05 -1.03 -8.96
N ASP A 564 28.48 -2.04 -9.69
CA ASP A 564 28.95 -1.99 -11.08
C ASP A 564 27.97 -2.65 -12.06
N LYS A 565 26.85 -3.15 -11.56
CA LYS A 565 25.77 -3.79 -12.28
C LYS A 565 24.42 -3.11 -12.00
N GLY A 566 23.54 -3.13 -13.00
CA GLY A 566 22.24 -2.50 -12.88
C GLY A 566 22.21 -1.05 -13.39
N ALA A 567 21.06 -0.41 -13.28
CA ALA A 567 20.82 0.93 -13.79
C ALA A 567 20.21 1.86 -12.71
N VAL A 568 20.54 3.15 -12.77
CA VAL A 568 19.90 4.20 -11.97
C VAL A 568 18.49 4.47 -12.49
N GLU A 569 18.33 4.33 -13.80
CA GLU A 569 17.13 4.61 -14.56
C GLU A 569 16.93 3.50 -15.60
N LEU A 570 15.72 2.97 -15.70
CA LEU A 570 15.29 2.12 -16.79
C LEU A 570 14.18 2.84 -17.54
N ARG A 571 14.33 2.91 -18.88
CA ARG A 571 13.39 3.61 -19.72
C ARG A 571 13.32 3.01 -21.10
N THR A 572 12.10 2.76 -21.56
CA THR A 572 11.84 2.25 -22.91
C THR A 572 10.44 2.62 -23.38
N THR A 573 10.23 2.61 -24.68
CA THR A 573 8.93 2.42 -25.28
C THR A 573 8.83 0.98 -25.78
N TRP A 574 7.71 0.33 -25.48
CA TRP A 574 7.44 -1.03 -25.88
C TRP A 574 6.07 -1.09 -26.55
N THR A 575 5.99 -1.75 -27.68
CA THR A 575 4.74 -1.97 -28.42
C THR A 575 4.35 -3.43 -28.29
N ASP A 576 3.09 -3.71 -27.97
CA ASP A 576 2.60 -5.08 -27.80
C ASP A 576 2.74 -5.88 -29.10
N PRO A 577 3.63 -6.90 -29.16
CA PRO A 577 3.84 -7.69 -30.39
C PRO A 577 2.67 -8.62 -30.69
N ASP A 578 1.87 -8.97 -29.67
CA ASP A 578 0.79 -9.94 -29.74
C ASP A 578 -0.59 -9.28 -29.50
N PHE A 579 -0.71 -8.00 -29.92
CA PHE A 579 -1.95 -7.25 -29.73
C PHE A 579 -3.08 -7.76 -30.63
N ASP A 580 -4.20 -8.13 -29.99
CA ASP A 580 -5.47 -8.38 -30.67
C ASP A 580 -6.44 -7.22 -30.38
N PRO A 581 -6.81 -6.43 -31.40
CA PRO A 581 -7.74 -5.32 -31.25
C PRO A 581 -9.17 -5.76 -30.90
N GLY A 582 -9.49 -7.04 -30.99
CA GLY A 582 -10.78 -7.62 -30.61
C GLY A 582 -10.80 -8.14 -29.18
N ALA A 583 -9.65 -8.24 -28.50
CA ALA A 583 -9.52 -8.80 -27.16
C ALA A 583 -9.43 -7.71 -26.08
N ARG A 584 -10.27 -7.80 -25.05
CA ARG A 584 -10.08 -7.01 -23.83
C ARG A 584 -8.76 -7.38 -23.20
N SER A 585 -7.99 -6.40 -22.73
CA SER A 585 -6.70 -6.65 -22.09
C SER A 585 -6.35 -5.62 -21.03
N PHE A 586 -5.39 -5.97 -20.20
CA PHE A 586 -4.72 -5.03 -19.29
C PHE A 586 -3.21 -5.18 -19.39
N TYR A 587 -2.52 -4.11 -18.97
CA TYR A 587 -1.05 -4.05 -18.92
C TYR A 587 -0.63 -3.36 -17.63
N TYR A 588 0.32 -3.95 -16.89
CA TYR A 588 0.97 -3.25 -15.80
C TYR A 588 2.48 -3.49 -15.81
N VAL A 589 3.23 -2.61 -15.16
CA VAL A 589 4.69 -2.71 -15.06
C VAL A 589 5.07 -3.33 -13.73
N ARG A 590 6.04 -4.25 -13.76
CA ARG A 590 6.80 -4.69 -12.60
C ARG A 590 8.27 -4.33 -12.81
N VAL A 591 8.87 -3.64 -11.82
CA VAL A 591 10.28 -3.25 -11.82
C VAL A 591 11.00 -4.03 -10.74
N LEU A 592 12.16 -4.59 -11.06
CA LEU A 592 12.99 -5.38 -10.14
C LEU A 592 14.33 -4.69 -9.92
N GLU A 593 14.77 -4.61 -8.67
CA GLU A 593 16.13 -4.25 -8.30
C GLU A 593 17.08 -5.46 -8.39
N ASN A 594 18.37 -5.22 -8.33
CA ASN A 594 19.36 -6.26 -8.08
C ASN A 594 19.16 -6.87 -6.68
N PRO A 595 19.64 -8.11 -6.44
CA PRO A 595 19.44 -8.78 -5.16
C PRO A 595 20.13 -8.03 -4.00
N THR A 596 19.47 -8.07 -2.84
CA THR A 596 19.95 -7.58 -1.54
C THR A 596 19.78 -8.66 -0.49
N CYS A 597 20.45 -8.54 0.68
CA CYS A 597 20.16 -9.41 1.81
C CYS A 597 18.72 -9.23 2.28
N ARG A 598 18.06 -10.36 2.54
CA ARG A 598 16.79 -10.35 3.25
C ARG A 598 16.99 -9.98 4.73
N TRP A 599 16.00 -9.37 5.38
CA TRP A 599 16.08 -8.97 6.79
C TRP A 599 16.55 -10.09 7.74
N SER A 600 16.19 -11.35 7.47
CA SER A 600 16.62 -12.49 8.28
C SER A 600 18.13 -12.76 8.19
N THR A 601 18.75 -12.41 7.08
CA THR A 601 20.21 -12.46 6.91
C THR A 601 20.87 -11.31 7.68
N TRP A 602 20.31 -10.11 7.62
CA TRP A 602 20.75 -8.98 8.43
C TRP A 602 20.66 -9.27 9.94
N ASP A 603 19.55 -9.89 10.37
CA ASP A 603 19.39 -10.33 11.77
C ASP A 603 20.47 -11.35 12.16
N ALA A 604 20.72 -12.35 11.31
CA ALA A 604 21.75 -13.35 11.56
C ALA A 604 23.15 -12.73 11.70
N LEU A 605 23.51 -11.82 10.80
CA LEU A 605 24.77 -11.07 10.87
C LEU A 605 24.90 -10.25 12.15
N SER A 606 23.84 -9.55 12.54
CA SER A 606 23.83 -8.72 13.76
C SER A 606 24.01 -9.53 15.04
N LEU A 607 23.56 -10.77 15.03
CA LEU A 607 23.66 -11.73 16.12
C LEU A 607 24.93 -12.60 16.07
N GLY A 608 25.69 -12.55 14.97
CA GLY A 608 26.88 -13.37 14.75
C GLY A 608 26.58 -14.87 14.61
N ILE A 609 25.45 -15.23 14.01
CA ILE A 609 25.00 -16.60 13.77
C ILE A 609 24.81 -16.88 12.28
N GLU A 610 24.70 -18.15 11.90
CA GLU A 610 24.39 -18.53 10.53
C GLU A 610 22.96 -18.13 10.15
N PRO A 611 22.71 -17.67 8.91
CA PRO A 611 21.37 -17.43 8.39
C PRO A 611 20.47 -18.65 8.49
N ASN A 612 19.16 -18.45 8.63
CA ASN A 612 18.19 -19.53 8.63
C ASN A 612 18.18 -20.26 7.27
N PRO A 613 18.51 -21.57 7.22
CA PRO A 613 18.61 -22.33 5.96
C PRO A 613 17.25 -22.53 5.26
N ASP A 614 16.14 -22.38 5.97
CA ASP A 614 14.78 -22.54 5.42
C ASP A 614 14.26 -21.28 4.75
N LEU A 615 15.02 -20.17 4.78
CA LEU A 615 14.67 -18.89 4.19
C LEU A 615 15.65 -18.50 3.08
N HIS A 616 15.14 -17.76 2.10
CA HIS A 616 16.02 -17.13 1.12
C HIS A 616 16.95 -16.14 1.83
N ALA A 617 18.25 -16.26 1.59
CA ALA A 617 19.24 -15.33 2.16
C ALA A 617 19.16 -13.93 1.52
N THR A 618 18.73 -13.89 0.27
CA THR A 618 18.58 -12.66 -0.52
C THR A 618 17.21 -12.61 -1.17
N HIS A 619 16.81 -11.40 -1.58
CA HIS A 619 15.64 -11.19 -2.43
C HIS A 619 15.85 -9.97 -3.33
N GLN A 620 14.89 -9.69 -4.21
CA GLN A 620 14.91 -8.54 -5.10
C GLN A 620 13.69 -7.68 -4.85
N GLU A 621 13.93 -6.50 -4.30
CA GLU A 621 12.91 -5.50 -4.09
C GLU A 621 12.29 -5.07 -5.41
N ARG A 622 11.04 -4.64 -5.37
CA ARG A 622 10.28 -4.37 -6.58
C ARG A 622 9.20 -3.32 -6.42
N ALA A 623 8.73 -2.86 -7.55
CA ALA A 623 7.56 -1.98 -7.64
C ALA A 623 6.60 -2.47 -8.72
N TRP A 624 5.30 -2.14 -8.55
CA TRP A 624 4.22 -2.53 -9.47
C TRP A 624 3.32 -1.34 -9.76
N SER A 625 3.13 -0.99 -11.03
CA SER A 625 2.17 0.05 -11.42
C SER A 625 0.73 -0.45 -11.35
N SER A 626 -0.22 0.45 -11.21
CA SER A 626 -1.60 0.17 -11.56
C SER A 626 -1.74 -0.16 -13.05
N PRO A 627 -2.71 -1.01 -13.45
CA PRO A 627 -2.88 -1.42 -14.83
C PRO A 627 -3.44 -0.30 -15.72
N ILE A 628 -3.08 -0.35 -17.00
CA ILE A 628 -3.80 0.33 -18.09
C ILE A 628 -4.69 -0.73 -18.74
N TRP A 629 -5.96 -0.40 -18.94
CA TRP A 629 -6.96 -1.29 -19.51
C TRP A 629 -7.23 -0.97 -20.97
N TYR A 630 -7.48 -1.97 -21.79
CA TYR A 630 -7.90 -1.82 -23.16
C TYR A 630 -9.27 -2.46 -23.39
N THR A 631 -10.18 -1.68 -24.01
CA THR A 631 -11.50 -2.15 -24.42
C THR A 631 -11.63 -1.99 -25.95
N PRO A 632 -12.01 -3.08 -26.67
CA PRO A 632 -12.22 -3.11 -28.13
C PRO A 632 -13.24 -2.12 -28.67
#